data_a0e3f2d0370baff747149e1814502bb0
#
_entry.id   a0e3f2d0370baff747149e1814502bb0
#
_cell.length_a   1.000
_cell.length_b   1.000
_cell.length_c   1.000
_cell.angle_alpha   90.00
_cell.angle_beta   90.00
_cell.angle_gamma   90.00
#
_symmetry.space_group_name_H-M   'P 1'
#
loop_
_entity.id
_entity.type
_entity.pdbx_description
1 polymer ?
#
loop_
_entity_poly.entity_id
_entity_poly.type
_entity_poly.pdbx_seq_one_letter_code
_entity_poly.pdbx_strand_id
1 'polypeptide(L)'
;FDYGQRHIEEITCAKEIAQELNVPFKVLDMTLINQLSANALTRSDIAVTDATDGNLPSTFVPGRNHLFLSFAAVYAQSIGARDIITGVCETDFSGYPDCRDVFVKALNVSINLAMDSSLQFQTPLMWLDKAQTWKLADDLGALEFVRTRTLTCYEGIRGDGCGTCPSCVLRQKGLLTYLEQKQGSESK
;
A
#
# COMPACT_ATOMS: atom_id res chain seq x y z
N PHE A 1 -5.82 4.58 7.53
CA PHE A 1 -5.82 6.04 7.62
C PHE A 1 -6.89 6.61 6.69
N ASP A 2 -7.66 7.58 7.18
CA ASP A 2 -8.56 8.39 6.38
C ASP A 2 -7.86 9.76 6.14
N TYR A 3 -7.42 9.99 4.91
CA TYR A 3 -6.80 11.26 4.52
C TYR A 3 -7.66 12.03 3.50
N GLY A 4 -8.96 11.72 3.42
CA GLY A 4 -9.90 12.30 2.47
C GLY A 4 -9.70 11.81 1.05
N GLN A 5 -9.25 10.56 0.87
CA GLN A 5 -9.13 9.91 -0.43
C GLN A 5 -10.49 9.85 -1.14
N ARG A 6 -10.48 9.94 -2.48
CA ARG A 6 -11.68 9.94 -3.32
C ARG A 6 -12.63 8.77 -3.03
N HIS A 7 -12.06 7.61 -2.73
CA HIS A 7 -12.83 6.39 -2.49
C HIS A 7 -12.58 5.88 -1.08
N ILE A 8 -13.56 6.08 -0.21
CA ILE A 8 -13.61 5.53 1.15
C ILE A 8 -13.67 3.99 1.14
N GLU A 9 -13.88 3.41 -0.04
CA GLU A 9 -14.00 1.98 -0.26
C GLU A 9 -12.75 1.20 0.19
N GLU A 10 -11.57 1.81 0.14
CA GLU A 10 -10.33 1.22 0.70
C GLU A 10 -10.46 0.96 2.20
N ILE A 11 -11.07 1.90 2.93
CA ILE A 11 -11.30 1.77 4.38
C ILE A 11 -12.35 0.70 4.65
N THR A 12 -13.41 0.64 3.83
CA THR A 12 -14.47 -0.36 3.92
C THR A 12 -13.89 -1.76 3.70
N CYS A 13 -13.11 -1.97 2.64
CA CYS A 13 -12.41 -3.23 2.38
C CYS A 13 -11.50 -3.63 3.55
N ALA A 14 -10.69 -2.71 4.05
CA ALA A 14 -9.78 -2.98 5.17
C ALA A 14 -10.56 -3.37 6.46
N LYS A 15 -11.70 -2.73 6.73
CA LYS A 15 -12.58 -3.07 7.85
C LYS A 15 -13.17 -4.47 7.70
N GLU A 16 -13.68 -4.81 6.52
CA GLU A 16 -14.26 -6.13 6.24
C GLU A 16 -13.20 -7.23 6.38
N ILE A 17 -11.98 -7.01 5.84
CA ILE A 17 -10.85 -7.92 5.99
C ILE A 17 -10.50 -8.13 7.47
N ALA A 18 -10.41 -7.05 8.25
CA ALA A 18 -10.10 -7.14 9.67
C ALA A 18 -11.18 -7.92 10.45
N GLN A 19 -12.45 -7.73 10.11
CA GLN A 19 -13.57 -8.48 10.69
C GLN A 19 -13.52 -9.97 10.35
N GLU A 20 -13.26 -10.30 9.07
CA GLU A 20 -13.16 -11.69 8.60
C GLU A 20 -11.98 -12.42 9.27
N LEU A 21 -10.87 -11.72 9.47
CA LEU A 21 -9.68 -12.26 10.15
C LEU A 21 -9.75 -12.16 11.67
N ASN A 22 -10.83 -11.58 12.23
CA ASN A 22 -11.02 -11.36 13.66
C ASN A 22 -9.84 -10.61 14.32
N VAL A 23 -9.36 -9.56 13.64
CA VAL A 23 -8.30 -8.68 14.16
C VAL A 23 -8.84 -7.28 14.47
N PRO A 24 -8.31 -6.59 15.50
CA PRO A 24 -8.71 -5.22 15.81
C PRO A 24 -8.49 -4.28 14.63
N PHE A 25 -9.43 -3.35 14.43
CA PHE A 25 -9.37 -2.36 13.36
C PHE A 25 -9.49 -0.95 13.92
N LYS A 26 -8.63 -0.05 13.47
CA LYS A 26 -8.66 1.36 13.87
C LYS A 26 -8.41 2.25 12.66
N VAL A 27 -9.23 3.29 12.51
CA VAL A 27 -9.04 4.36 11.53
C VAL A 27 -8.53 5.60 12.25
N LEU A 28 -7.53 6.24 11.68
CA LEU A 28 -7.05 7.56 12.12
C LEU A 28 -7.38 8.59 11.04
N ASP A 29 -7.95 9.71 11.47
CA ASP A 29 -8.23 10.86 10.62
C ASP A 29 -6.92 11.63 10.35
N MET A 30 -6.56 11.69 9.07
CA MET A 30 -5.37 12.37 8.55
C MET A 30 -5.74 13.42 7.49
N THR A 31 -6.98 13.89 7.47
CA THR A 31 -7.49 14.85 6.47
C THR A 31 -6.72 16.18 6.48
N LEU A 32 -5.98 16.48 7.54
CA LEU A 32 -5.06 17.62 7.61
C LEU A 32 -4.05 17.66 6.47
N ILE A 33 -3.65 16.49 5.93
CA ILE A 33 -2.72 16.41 4.79
C ILE A 33 -3.26 17.17 3.58
N ASN A 34 -4.58 17.15 3.37
CA ASN A 34 -5.23 17.81 2.24
C ASN A 34 -5.20 19.34 2.30
N GLN A 35 -5.00 19.90 3.48
CA GLN A 35 -4.83 21.35 3.66
C GLN A 35 -3.44 21.81 3.21
N LEU A 36 -2.47 20.87 3.13
CA LEU A 36 -1.07 21.17 2.84
C LEU A 36 -0.68 20.81 1.41
N SER A 37 -1.32 19.80 0.82
CA SER A 37 -0.96 19.31 -0.50
C SER A 37 -2.18 18.88 -1.32
N ALA A 38 -2.38 19.53 -2.45
CA ALA A 38 -3.38 19.14 -3.44
C ALA A 38 -2.81 18.03 -4.34
N ASN A 39 -3.54 16.91 -4.49
CA ASN A 39 -3.14 15.79 -5.32
C ASN A 39 -4.35 15.07 -5.93
N ALA A 40 -4.11 14.21 -6.94
CA ALA A 40 -5.17 13.52 -7.66
C ALA A 40 -5.93 12.48 -6.82
N LEU A 41 -5.39 12.01 -5.70
CA LEU A 41 -6.08 11.05 -4.84
C LEU A 41 -7.11 11.70 -3.90
N THR A 42 -6.99 13.00 -3.64
CA THR A 42 -7.86 13.73 -2.72
C THR A 42 -8.72 14.79 -3.40
N ARG A 43 -8.38 15.17 -4.64
CA ARG A 43 -9.09 16.19 -5.42
C ARG A 43 -9.60 15.62 -6.73
N SER A 44 -10.91 15.73 -6.97
CA SER A 44 -11.56 15.26 -8.20
C SER A 44 -11.30 16.13 -9.42
N ASP A 45 -10.86 17.37 -9.25
CA ASP A 45 -10.50 18.31 -10.31
C ASP A 45 -9.06 18.09 -10.84
N ILE A 46 -8.27 17.22 -10.23
CA ILE A 46 -6.91 16.85 -10.67
C ILE A 46 -6.98 15.49 -11.37
N ALA A 47 -6.56 15.44 -12.65
CA ALA A 47 -6.49 14.19 -13.38
C ALA A 47 -5.39 13.26 -12.85
N VAL A 48 -5.66 11.95 -12.89
CA VAL A 48 -4.64 10.93 -12.57
C VAL A 48 -3.70 10.81 -13.77
N THR A 49 -2.42 11.12 -13.55
CA THR A 49 -1.35 11.00 -14.56
C THR A 49 -0.17 10.24 -14.00
N ASP A 50 0.49 9.47 -14.88
CA ASP A 50 1.73 8.78 -14.55
C ASP A 50 2.91 9.75 -14.42
N ALA A 51 4.04 9.25 -13.89
CA ALA A 51 5.29 10.00 -13.86
C ALA A 51 5.77 10.28 -15.31
N THR A 52 6.07 11.53 -15.62
CA THR A 52 6.64 11.93 -16.90
C THR A 52 7.80 12.91 -16.70
N ASP A 53 8.87 12.75 -17.49
CA ASP A 53 9.99 13.72 -17.60
C ASP A 53 10.59 14.15 -16.22
N GLY A 54 10.77 13.19 -15.31
CA GLY A 54 11.36 13.45 -13.99
C GLY A 54 10.39 13.98 -12.94
N ASN A 55 9.11 14.17 -13.29
CA ASN A 55 8.07 14.54 -12.33
C ASN A 55 7.47 13.29 -11.68
N LEU A 56 7.09 13.43 -10.41
CA LEU A 56 6.34 12.39 -9.68
C LEU A 56 4.90 12.30 -10.23
N PRO A 57 4.26 11.11 -10.15
CA PRO A 57 2.85 10.96 -10.55
C PRO A 57 1.95 11.93 -9.80
N SER A 58 0.85 12.38 -10.42
CA SER A 58 -0.15 13.25 -9.78
C SER A 58 -0.82 12.61 -8.55
N THR A 59 -0.69 11.30 -8.39
CA THR A 59 -1.15 10.51 -7.23
C THR A 59 -0.17 10.54 -6.06
N PHE A 60 1.01 11.13 -6.23
CA PHE A 60 1.97 11.28 -5.13
C PHE A 60 1.46 12.31 -4.11
N VAL A 61 1.36 11.88 -2.86
CA VAL A 61 1.04 12.75 -1.72
C VAL A 61 2.30 12.95 -0.90
N PRO A 62 2.95 14.13 -0.98
CA PRO A 62 4.21 14.37 -0.29
C PRO A 62 4.12 14.05 1.21
N GLY A 63 5.03 13.20 1.69
CA GLY A 63 5.11 12.84 3.10
C GLY A 63 4.02 11.91 3.62
N ARG A 64 3.12 11.39 2.77
CA ARG A 64 2.01 10.54 3.23
C ARG A 64 2.50 9.33 4.02
N ASN A 65 3.39 8.52 3.47
CA ASN A 65 3.90 7.34 4.15
C ASN A 65 4.77 7.70 5.36
N HIS A 66 5.48 8.84 5.34
CA HIS A 66 6.18 9.36 6.50
C HIS A 66 5.23 9.56 7.68
N LEU A 67 4.13 10.29 7.46
CA LEU A 67 3.13 10.56 8.48
C LEU A 67 2.43 9.28 8.94
N PHE A 68 1.98 8.44 8.00
CA PHE A 68 1.28 7.20 8.33
C PHE A 68 2.13 6.27 9.19
N LEU A 69 3.39 6.06 8.83
CA LEU A 69 4.29 5.20 9.59
C LEU A 69 4.65 5.81 10.94
N SER A 70 4.79 7.14 11.03
CA SER A 70 5.00 7.84 12.31
C SER A 70 3.81 7.66 13.26
N PHE A 71 2.59 7.84 12.79
CA PHE A 71 1.39 7.61 13.60
C PHE A 71 1.19 6.13 13.94
N ALA A 72 1.52 5.23 13.02
CA ALA A 72 1.51 3.80 13.30
C ALA A 72 2.49 3.43 14.42
N ALA A 73 3.67 4.05 14.45
CA ALA A 73 4.66 3.85 15.51
C ALA A 73 4.18 4.34 16.88
N VAL A 74 3.57 5.52 16.94
CA VAL A 74 2.96 6.04 18.18
C VAL A 74 1.86 5.09 18.68
N TYR A 75 1.02 4.60 17.76
CA TYR A 75 -0.02 3.65 18.11
C TYR A 75 0.56 2.31 18.56
N ALA A 76 1.55 1.76 17.84
CA ALA A 76 2.22 0.51 18.19
C ALA A 76 2.80 0.57 19.63
N GLN A 77 3.49 1.66 19.97
CA GLN A 77 4.00 1.87 21.33
C GLN A 77 2.87 1.91 22.36
N SER A 78 1.76 2.57 22.06
CA SER A 78 0.63 2.69 23.00
C SER A 78 -0.06 1.36 23.32
N ILE A 79 0.05 0.37 22.44
CA ILE A 79 -0.52 -0.98 22.61
C ILE A 79 0.54 -2.04 22.94
N GLY A 80 1.80 -1.64 23.11
CA GLY A 80 2.91 -2.57 23.41
C GLY A 80 3.33 -3.44 22.21
N ALA A 81 2.95 -3.09 20.98
CA ALA A 81 3.43 -3.79 19.79
C ALA A 81 4.86 -3.36 19.46
N ARG A 82 5.66 -4.29 18.94
CA ARG A 82 7.05 -4.06 18.56
C ARG A 82 7.23 -3.92 17.05
N ASP A 83 6.48 -4.69 16.29
CA ASP A 83 6.60 -4.76 14.85
C ASP A 83 5.46 -4.02 14.16
N ILE A 84 5.79 -3.23 13.14
CA ILE A 84 4.87 -2.49 12.30
C ILE A 84 5.06 -2.99 10.88
N ILE A 85 4.05 -3.66 10.32
CA ILE A 85 4.11 -4.24 8.99
C ILE A 85 3.51 -3.25 8.00
N THR A 86 4.22 -2.98 6.90
CA THR A 86 3.72 -2.15 5.80
C THR A 86 3.94 -2.81 4.45
N GLY A 87 3.02 -2.59 3.53
CA GLY A 87 3.05 -3.12 2.17
C GLY A 87 3.80 -2.24 1.16
N VAL A 88 4.66 -1.33 1.62
CA VAL A 88 5.49 -0.52 0.71
C VAL A 88 6.46 -1.41 -0.08
N CYS A 89 6.75 -1.01 -1.31
CA CYS A 89 7.55 -1.78 -2.26
C CYS A 89 8.37 -0.82 -3.12
N GLU A 90 9.67 -1.03 -3.22
CA GLU A 90 10.59 -0.22 -4.03
C GLU A 90 10.58 -0.63 -5.50
N THR A 91 10.33 -1.91 -5.77
CA THR A 91 10.29 -2.47 -7.14
C THR A 91 9.02 -2.10 -7.90
N ASP A 92 8.03 -1.51 -7.23
CA ASP A 92 6.82 -1.02 -7.86
C ASP A 92 7.11 0.24 -8.66
N PHE A 93 6.72 0.28 -9.92
CA PHE A 93 7.02 1.36 -10.88
C PHE A 93 6.41 2.73 -10.53
N SER A 94 5.72 2.86 -9.39
CA SER A 94 5.17 4.13 -8.95
C SER A 94 6.20 5.22 -8.63
N GLY A 95 7.46 4.84 -8.39
CA GLY A 95 8.58 5.77 -8.19
C GLY A 95 8.47 6.65 -6.94
N TYR A 96 7.57 6.35 -6.03
CA TYR A 96 7.35 7.15 -4.81
C TYR A 96 8.57 7.09 -3.90
N PRO A 97 9.20 8.24 -3.57
CA PRO A 97 10.39 8.26 -2.72
C PRO A 97 10.14 7.72 -1.32
N ASP A 98 8.91 7.85 -0.81
CA ASP A 98 8.49 7.39 0.52
C ASP A 98 8.03 5.91 0.55
N CYS A 99 8.30 5.16 -0.53
CA CYS A 99 8.18 3.70 -0.58
C CYS A 99 9.55 2.99 -0.61
N ARG A 100 10.66 3.73 -0.68
CA ARG A 100 12.01 3.18 -0.80
C ARG A 100 12.51 2.57 0.51
N ASP A 101 13.29 1.50 0.40
CA ASP A 101 13.90 0.82 1.55
C ASP A 101 14.75 1.77 2.42
N VAL A 102 15.56 2.61 1.77
CA VAL A 102 16.39 3.60 2.47
C VAL A 102 15.56 4.60 3.27
N PHE A 103 14.40 5.00 2.75
CA PHE A 103 13.47 5.88 3.47
C PHE A 103 12.91 5.19 4.72
N VAL A 104 12.40 3.95 4.58
CA VAL A 104 11.82 3.21 5.71
C VAL A 104 12.85 2.97 6.80
N LYS A 105 14.08 2.60 6.43
CA LYS A 105 15.20 2.42 7.37
C LYS A 105 15.56 3.72 8.11
N ALA A 106 15.68 4.83 7.38
CA ALA A 106 15.97 6.13 7.98
C ALA A 106 14.85 6.59 8.94
N LEU A 107 13.59 6.39 8.55
CA LEU A 107 12.44 6.68 9.39
C LEU A 107 12.42 5.81 10.65
N ASN A 108 12.73 4.52 10.53
CA ASN A 108 12.80 3.61 11.68
C ASN A 108 13.84 4.09 12.71
N VAL A 109 15.02 4.50 12.26
CA VAL A 109 16.05 5.08 13.14
C VAL A 109 15.54 6.36 13.80
N SER A 110 14.98 7.29 13.02
CA SER A 110 14.48 8.57 13.51
C SER A 110 13.40 8.38 14.59
N ILE A 111 12.44 7.50 14.34
CA ILE A 111 11.34 7.21 15.28
C ILE A 111 11.87 6.59 16.57
N ASN A 112 12.76 5.61 16.49
CA ASN A 112 13.32 4.97 17.67
C ASN A 112 14.12 5.95 18.54
N LEU A 113 14.86 6.87 17.93
CA LEU A 113 15.55 7.94 18.66
C LEU A 113 14.57 8.95 19.29
N ALA A 114 13.53 9.33 18.55
CA ALA A 114 12.55 10.31 19.03
C ALA A 114 11.67 9.77 20.18
N MET A 115 11.42 8.46 20.21
CA MET A 115 10.48 7.82 21.13
C MET A 115 11.18 6.97 22.20
N ASP A 116 12.51 6.93 22.21
CA ASP A 116 13.32 6.03 23.07
C ASP A 116 12.76 4.59 23.02
N SER A 117 12.62 4.06 21.80
CA SER A 117 11.95 2.78 21.56
C SER A 117 12.82 1.82 20.74
N SER A 118 12.34 0.59 20.56
CA SER A 118 12.96 -0.44 19.74
C SER A 118 11.96 -1.03 18.72
N LEU A 119 11.10 -0.20 18.18
CA LEU A 119 10.13 -0.55 17.14
C LEU A 119 10.83 -0.96 15.85
N GLN A 120 10.21 -1.85 15.08
CA GLN A 120 10.74 -2.32 13.80
C GLN A 120 9.69 -2.21 12.72
N PHE A 121 10.03 -1.56 11.60
CA PHE A 121 9.23 -1.60 10.39
C PHE A 121 9.58 -2.84 9.57
N GLN A 122 8.58 -3.69 9.36
CA GLN A 122 8.67 -4.89 8.54
C GLN A 122 8.08 -4.61 7.17
N THR A 123 8.85 -4.85 6.12
CA THR A 123 8.48 -4.56 4.73
C THR A 123 8.56 -5.82 3.86
N PRO A 124 7.67 -6.81 4.08
CA PRO A 124 7.78 -8.12 3.42
C PRO A 124 7.68 -8.08 1.89
N LEU A 125 7.15 -6.99 1.34
CA LEU A 125 6.98 -6.81 -0.10
C LEU A 125 8.05 -5.93 -0.75
N MET A 126 9.03 -5.41 0.02
CA MET A 126 9.96 -4.37 -0.42
C MET A 126 10.63 -4.67 -1.77
N TRP A 127 11.03 -5.90 -1.98
CA TRP A 127 11.81 -6.33 -3.15
C TRP A 127 11.04 -7.23 -4.11
N LEU A 128 9.73 -7.41 -3.87
CA LEU A 128 8.89 -8.24 -4.72
C LEU A 128 8.28 -7.42 -5.86
N ASP A 129 8.34 -7.93 -7.07
CA ASP A 129 7.50 -7.42 -8.15
C ASP A 129 6.04 -7.89 -8.00
N LYS A 130 5.15 -7.42 -8.87
CA LYS A 130 3.72 -7.77 -8.78
C LYS A 130 3.46 -9.26 -8.98
N ALA A 131 4.22 -9.95 -9.84
CA ALA A 131 4.07 -11.40 -10.03
C ALA A 131 4.55 -12.18 -8.80
N GLN A 132 5.67 -11.75 -8.21
CA GLN A 132 6.18 -12.33 -6.96
C GLN A 132 5.25 -12.07 -5.77
N THR A 133 4.59 -10.91 -5.73
CA THR A 133 3.57 -10.61 -4.71
C THR A 133 2.37 -11.56 -4.83
N TRP A 134 1.91 -11.85 -6.05
CA TRP A 134 0.86 -12.83 -6.29
C TRP A 134 1.30 -14.26 -5.94
N LYS A 135 2.55 -14.59 -6.26
CA LYS A 135 3.15 -15.87 -5.85
C LYS A 135 3.15 -16.03 -4.34
N LEU A 136 3.57 -15.00 -3.60
CA LEU A 136 3.55 -15.02 -2.14
C LEU A 136 2.13 -15.23 -1.59
N ALA A 137 1.13 -14.59 -2.17
CA ALA A 137 -0.25 -14.80 -1.78
C ALA A 137 -0.71 -16.24 -2.01
N ASP A 138 -0.29 -16.88 -3.12
CA ASP A 138 -0.61 -18.27 -3.42
C ASP A 138 0.14 -19.24 -2.50
N ASP A 139 1.43 -19.01 -2.26
CA ASP A 139 2.24 -19.81 -1.33
C ASP A 139 1.66 -19.83 0.10
N LEU A 140 0.97 -18.75 0.47
CA LEU A 140 0.26 -18.62 1.75
C LEU A 140 -1.21 -19.11 1.71
N GLY A 141 -1.67 -19.66 0.57
CA GLY A 141 -3.06 -20.11 0.40
C GLY A 141 -4.09 -18.97 0.37
N ALA A 142 -3.64 -17.72 0.13
CA ALA A 142 -4.46 -16.52 0.20
C ALA A 142 -4.72 -15.86 -1.17
N LEU A 143 -4.43 -16.54 -2.30
CA LEU A 143 -4.53 -15.97 -3.64
C LEU A 143 -5.92 -15.39 -3.93
N GLU A 144 -6.98 -16.19 -3.78
CA GLU A 144 -8.35 -15.77 -4.03
C GLU A 144 -8.83 -14.73 -3.02
N PHE A 145 -8.40 -14.84 -1.77
CA PHE A 145 -8.69 -13.84 -0.74
C PHE A 145 -8.12 -12.48 -1.13
N VAL A 146 -6.84 -12.42 -1.48
CA VAL A 146 -6.18 -11.18 -1.92
C VAL A 146 -6.84 -10.64 -3.20
N ARG A 147 -7.15 -11.53 -4.17
CA ARG A 147 -7.75 -11.12 -5.43
C ARG A 147 -9.12 -10.47 -5.25
N THR A 148 -9.98 -11.07 -4.42
CA THR A 148 -11.39 -10.67 -4.32
C THR A 148 -11.68 -9.68 -3.20
N ARG A 149 -10.86 -9.64 -2.13
CA ARG A 149 -11.11 -8.83 -0.93
C ARG A 149 -10.34 -7.52 -0.88
N THR A 150 -9.26 -7.38 -1.65
CA THR A 150 -8.47 -6.14 -1.64
C THR A 150 -8.89 -5.20 -2.75
N LEU A 151 -8.71 -3.90 -2.51
CA LEU A 151 -8.97 -2.84 -3.47
C LEU A 151 -7.65 -2.23 -3.98
N THR A 152 -7.55 -2.09 -5.30
CA THR A 152 -6.41 -1.44 -5.96
C THR A 152 -6.87 -0.33 -6.90
N CYS A 153 -8.11 -0.40 -7.38
CA CYS A 153 -8.69 0.45 -8.40
C CYS A 153 -8.85 1.90 -7.94
N TYR A 154 -8.35 2.86 -8.73
CA TYR A 154 -8.54 4.29 -8.46
C TYR A 154 -9.99 4.77 -8.65
N GLU A 155 -10.86 3.96 -9.24
CA GLU A 155 -12.30 4.22 -9.35
C GLU A 155 -13.12 3.50 -8.26
N GLY A 156 -12.47 2.91 -7.25
CA GLY A 156 -13.14 2.22 -6.15
C GLY A 156 -13.82 0.90 -6.52
N ILE A 157 -13.52 0.32 -7.67
CA ILE A 157 -14.10 -0.95 -8.11
C ILE A 157 -13.31 -2.11 -7.50
N ARG A 158 -13.99 -2.98 -6.75
CA ARG A 158 -13.40 -4.14 -6.06
C ARG A 158 -12.95 -5.24 -7.02
N GLY A 159 -12.21 -6.20 -6.50
CA GLY A 159 -11.76 -7.39 -7.23
C GLY A 159 -10.74 -7.03 -8.32
N ASP A 160 -11.05 -7.39 -9.55
CA ASP A 160 -10.16 -7.12 -10.69
C ASP A 160 -10.17 -5.65 -11.15
N GLY A 161 -11.03 -4.80 -10.55
CA GLY A 161 -11.06 -3.35 -10.76
C GLY A 161 -11.68 -2.93 -12.10
N CYS A 162 -11.39 -1.70 -12.55
CA CYS A 162 -11.92 -1.17 -13.82
C CYS A 162 -11.16 -1.70 -15.06
N GLY A 163 -10.00 -2.32 -14.89
CA GLY A 163 -9.15 -2.82 -15.99
C GLY A 163 -8.40 -1.74 -16.77
N THR A 164 -8.65 -0.46 -16.53
CA THR A 164 -8.12 0.65 -17.35
C THR A 164 -7.23 1.63 -16.60
N CYS A 165 -7.42 1.83 -15.30
CA CYS A 165 -6.53 2.70 -14.54
C CYS A 165 -5.13 2.06 -14.38
N PRO A 166 -4.06 2.87 -14.22
CA PRO A 166 -2.69 2.36 -14.11
C PRO A 166 -2.52 1.27 -13.08
N SER A 167 -3.16 1.41 -11.93
CA SER A 167 -3.13 0.45 -10.83
C SER A 167 -3.75 -0.90 -11.19
N CYS A 168 -4.90 -0.90 -11.90
CA CYS A 168 -5.56 -2.12 -12.35
C CYS A 168 -4.75 -2.82 -13.43
N VAL A 169 -4.19 -2.08 -14.38
CA VAL A 169 -3.33 -2.62 -15.45
C VAL A 169 -2.10 -3.31 -14.85
N LEU A 170 -1.43 -2.64 -13.90
CA LEU A 170 -0.26 -3.21 -13.21
C LEU A 170 -0.62 -4.46 -12.41
N ARG A 171 -1.73 -4.44 -11.68
CA ARG A 171 -2.24 -5.57 -10.89
C ARG A 171 -2.53 -6.77 -11.80
N GLN A 172 -3.28 -6.56 -12.88
CA GLN A 172 -3.65 -7.60 -13.82
C GLN A 172 -2.44 -8.21 -14.53
N LYS A 173 -1.51 -7.37 -15.01
CA LYS A 173 -0.27 -7.82 -15.63
C LYS A 173 0.52 -8.74 -14.67
N GLY A 174 0.67 -8.33 -13.41
CA GLY A 174 1.36 -9.15 -12.42
C GLY A 174 0.70 -10.50 -12.18
N LEU A 175 -0.64 -10.54 -12.10
CA LEU A 175 -1.39 -11.80 -11.94
C LEU A 175 -1.21 -12.73 -13.14
N LEU A 176 -1.35 -12.22 -14.35
CA LEU A 176 -1.18 -13.01 -15.57
C LEU A 176 0.23 -13.57 -15.67
N THR A 177 1.25 -12.74 -15.44
CA THR A 177 2.65 -13.20 -15.43
C THR A 177 2.87 -14.33 -14.41
N TYR A 178 2.32 -14.19 -13.20
CA TYR A 178 2.42 -15.23 -12.19
C TYR A 178 1.74 -16.54 -12.65
N LEU A 179 0.52 -16.47 -13.18
CA LEU A 179 -0.23 -17.66 -13.63
C LEU A 179 0.49 -18.40 -14.78
N GLU A 180 1.07 -17.67 -15.73
CA GLU A 180 1.89 -18.25 -16.79
C GLU A 180 3.13 -19.00 -16.23
N GLN A 181 3.83 -18.39 -15.27
CA GLN A 181 4.98 -19.02 -14.61
C GLN A 181 4.59 -20.28 -13.85
N LYS A 182 3.44 -20.27 -13.17
CA LYS A 182 2.92 -21.42 -12.43
C LYS A 182 2.62 -22.60 -13.37
N GLN A 183 1.90 -22.37 -14.46
CA GLN A 183 1.60 -23.40 -15.46
C GLN A 183 2.86 -23.98 -16.10
N GLY A 184 3.85 -23.13 -16.40
CA GLY A 184 5.13 -23.58 -16.95
C GLY A 184 5.97 -24.42 -15.98
N SER A 185 5.78 -24.29 -14.68
CA SER A 185 6.45 -25.08 -13.65
C SER A 185 5.78 -26.44 -13.38
N GLU A 186 4.46 -26.52 -13.54
CA GLU A 186 3.69 -27.77 -13.39
C GLU A 186 3.82 -28.71 -14.60
N SER A 187 4.31 -28.21 -15.72
CA SER A 187 4.49 -28.97 -16.98
C SER A 187 5.88 -29.60 -17.13
N LYS A 188 6.75 -29.43 -16.13
CA LYS A 188 8.10 -30.00 -16.07
C LYS A 188 8.20 -31.06 -14.98
#